data_614949c6f67e4feda027d34990703bc7
#
_entry.id   614949c6f67e4feda027d34990703bc7
#
_cell.length_a   1.000
_cell.length_b   1.000
_cell.length_c   1.000
_cell.angle_alpha   90.00
_cell.angle_beta   90.00
_cell.angle_gamma   90.00
#
_symmetry.space_group_name_H-M   'P 1'
#
loop_
_entity.id
_entity.type
_entity.pdbx_description
1 polymer ?
#
loop_
_entity_poly.entity_id
_entity_poly.type
_entity_poly.pdbx_seq_one_letter_code
_entity_poly.pdbx_strand_id
1 'polypeptide(L)'
;APWCGHCRALAPEYSKAAALLAAESARARLAKVDGPAETELTQEFAVTAYPTLKFFRDGNRTHPEEYTGAGSRPAWSVGGWAGLRHGPRLRGLFAGPREAEGIAEWVRRRAGPSATWLEDEEGAQALIDGRDVVVIGFFQDRQDQDVATFLALARDALDMTFGLTDQPKLFQKFGLTKDTVVLFKKFDEGRADFPADGELGLDPGDLSLFLLTHSMHLVTEFNSQTSPKIFAARIPNHLLLFVNQTLASHQELLAGFGEAAPPFRGQVLFVVVDVSADNDHVLQYFGLKAEEAPTLRFINMETTKKYAPARGEPATAASVTAFCHAVLGGEVKPYLLSQEVPPDWDQRLVKTLVGKNFEQVAFDETKNVFVKFYAPWCTHCKEMAAAWEALAEKYKDREDVLIAELDATANELEAFPVHGFPTLKFFPAGPGRKVIEYKSTRDVETFSKFLDNGGELPAEEPAAPFP
;
A
#
# COMPACT_ATOMS: atom_id res chain seq x y z
N ALA A 1 -27.92 10.60 -3.34
CA ALA A 1 -28.42 11.60 -4.30
C ALA A 1 -29.13 10.91 -5.47
N PRO A 2 -30.29 11.40 -5.98
CA PRO A 2 -31.06 10.78 -7.05
C PRO A 2 -30.29 10.69 -8.39
N TRP A 3 -29.45 11.66 -8.67
CA TRP A 3 -28.63 11.73 -9.88
C TRP A 3 -27.37 10.86 -9.83
N CYS A 4 -26.99 10.31 -8.67
CA CYS A 4 -25.75 9.57 -8.46
C CYS A 4 -25.87 8.13 -9.04
N GLY A 5 -25.09 7.80 -10.05
CA GLY A 5 -25.04 6.48 -10.66
C GLY A 5 -24.63 5.36 -9.69
N HIS A 6 -23.61 5.61 -8.85
CA HIS A 6 -23.17 4.66 -7.83
C HIS A 6 -24.22 4.43 -6.73
N CYS A 7 -25.02 5.44 -6.40
CA CYS A 7 -26.12 5.29 -5.45
C CYS A 7 -27.23 4.38 -6.01
N ARG A 8 -27.53 4.51 -7.31
CA ARG A 8 -28.52 3.66 -8.00
C ARG A 8 -28.04 2.20 -8.07
N ALA A 9 -26.75 1.98 -8.32
CA ALA A 9 -26.16 0.64 -8.32
C ALA A 9 -26.17 -0.01 -6.92
N LEU A 10 -25.94 0.78 -5.85
CA LEU A 10 -25.97 0.30 -4.48
C LEU A 10 -27.38 0.01 -3.96
N ALA A 11 -28.40 0.74 -4.43
CA ALA A 11 -29.76 0.67 -3.90
C ALA A 11 -30.37 -0.74 -3.81
N PRO A 12 -30.27 -1.62 -4.83
CA PRO A 12 -30.81 -2.98 -4.75
C PRO A 12 -30.06 -3.81 -3.68
N GLU A 13 -28.75 -3.69 -3.57
CA GLU A 13 -27.94 -4.43 -2.60
C GLU A 13 -28.21 -3.93 -1.16
N TYR A 14 -28.40 -2.63 -0.99
CA TYR A 14 -28.78 -2.05 0.29
C TYR A 14 -30.16 -2.50 0.76
N SER A 15 -31.11 -2.64 -0.17
CA SER A 15 -32.46 -3.17 0.12
C SER A 15 -32.43 -4.65 0.49
N LYS A 16 -31.63 -5.47 -0.21
CA LYS A 16 -31.43 -6.88 0.13
C LYS A 16 -30.78 -7.04 1.50
N ALA A 17 -29.75 -6.24 1.82
CA ALA A 17 -29.11 -6.23 3.13
C ALA A 17 -30.11 -5.90 4.25
N ALA A 18 -31.00 -4.91 4.02
CA ALA A 18 -32.06 -4.57 4.96
C ALA A 18 -33.03 -5.73 5.21
N ALA A 19 -33.38 -6.48 4.14
CA ALA A 19 -34.24 -7.66 4.24
C ALA A 19 -33.56 -8.80 5.01
N LEU A 20 -32.26 -9.06 4.79
CA LEU A 20 -31.48 -10.05 5.53
C LEU A 20 -31.45 -9.72 7.03
N LEU A 21 -31.12 -8.48 7.39
CA LEU A 21 -31.08 -8.04 8.79
C LEU A 21 -32.45 -8.10 9.46
N ALA A 22 -33.53 -7.80 8.75
CA ALA A 22 -34.90 -7.89 9.26
C ALA A 22 -35.32 -9.34 9.50
N ALA A 23 -34.98 -10.25 8.60
CA ALA A 23 -35.31 -11.68 8.74
C ALA A 23 -34.64 -12.31 9.96
N GLU A 24 -33.46 -11.84 10.33
CA GLU A 24 -32.69 -12.31 11.49
C GLU A 24 -33.06 -11.60 12.80
N SER A 25 -34.04 -10.71 12.78
CA SER A 25 -34.39 -9.87 13.94
C SER A 25 -33.21 -9.06 14.49
N ALA A 26 -32.28 -8.67 13.63
CA ALA A 26 -31.09 -7.91 14.01
C ALA A 26 -31.49 -6.56 14.67
N ARG A 27 -30.74 -6.16 15.69
CA ARG A 27 -30.98 -4.89 16.43
C ARG A 27 -30.63 -3.64 15.62
N ALA A 28 -30.35 -3.78 14.33
CA ALA A 28 -29.97 -2.70 13.44
C ALA A 28 -31.02 -2.51 12.34
N ARG A 29 -31.17 -1.27 11.88
CA ARG A 29 -32.04 -0.91 10.76
C ARG A 29 -31.25 -0.09 9.73
N LEU A 30 -31.53 -0.34 8.45
CA LEU A 30 -30.98 0.45 7.37
C LEU A 30 -31.98 1.53 6.95
N ALA A 31 -31.51 2.76 6.79
CA ALA A 31 -32.28 3.90 6.33
C ALA A 31 -31.55 4.59 5.17
N LYS A 32 -32.25 5.33 4.35
CA LYS A 32 -31.67 6.17 3.30
C LYS A 32 -32.12 7.62 3.48
N VAL A 33 -31.20 8.53 3.17
CA VAL A 33 -31.42 9.98 3.18
C VAL A 33 -31.09 10.52 1.80
N ASP A 34 -31.95 11.39 1.26
CA ASP A 34 -31.62 12.16 0.06
C ASP A 34 -30.79 13.38 0.48
N GLY A 35 -29.45 13.25 0.38
CA GLY A 35 -28.54 14.27 0.84
C GLY A 35 -28.73 15.66 0.19
N PRO A 36 -28.94 15.78 -1.13
CA PRO A 36 -29.32 17.04 -1.75
C PRO A 36 -30.57 17.69 -1.21
N ALA A 37 -31.57 16.93 -0.77
CA ALA A 37 -32.79 17.45 -0.16
C ALA A 37 -32.60 17.82 1.33
N GLU A 38 -31.75 17.10 2.04
CA GLU A 38 -31.50 17.21 3.47
C GLU A 38 -30.13 17.87 3.75
N THR A 39 -29.98 19.13 3.34
CA THR A 39 -28.71 19.87 3.39
C THR A 39 -28.17 20.06 4.81
N GLU A 40 -29.04 20.25 5.80
CA GLU A 40 -28.63 20.37 7.20
C GLU A 40 -27.97 19.10 7.72
N LEU A 41 -28.54 17.93 7.40
CA LEU A 41 -27.95 16.64 7.78
C LEU A 41 -26.60 16.39 7.07
N THR A 42 -26.49 16.77 5.81
CA THR A 42 -25.23 16.60 5.07
C THR A 42 -24.11 17.48 5.61
N GLN A 43 -24.44 18.68 6.07
CA GLN A 43 -23.49 19.58 6.76
C GLN A 43 -23.13 19.05 8.15
N GLU A 44 -24.13 18.69 8.97
CA GLU A 44 -23.92 18.14 10.30
C GLU A 44 -22.96 16.94 10.29
N PHE A 45 -23.16 16.03 9.34
CA PHE A 45 -22.37 14.78 9.24
C PHE A 45 -21.21 14.84 8.24
N ALA A 46 -20.85 16.03 7.77
CA ALA A 46 -19.73 16.26 6.84
C ALA A 46 -19.76 15.34 5.61
N VAL A 47 -20.93 15.18 4.96
CA VAL A 47 -21.09 14.37 3.77
C VAL A 47 -20.60 15.15 2.55
N THR A 48 -19.44 14.77 2.01
CA THR A 48 -18.77 15.44 0.87
C THR A 48 -18.92 14.71 -0.45
N ALA A 49 -19.36 13.44 -0.43
CA ALA A 49 -19.50 12.59 -1.61
C ALA A 49 -20.68 11.63 -1.48
N TYR A 50 -21.13 11.06 -2.62
CA TYR A 50 -22.22 10.09 -2.67
C TYR A 50 -21.83 8.81 -3.42
N PRO A 51 -22.22 7.61 -2.92
CA PRO A 51 -22.93 7.34 -1.67
C PRO A 51 -22.00 7.40 -0.46
N THR A 52 -22.43 8.01 0.62
CA THR A 52 -21.83 7.92 1.96
C THR A 52 -22.73 7.09 2.85
N LEU A 53 -22.19 6.11 3.56
CA LEU A 53 -22.93 5.31 4.53
C LEU A 53 -22.35 5.56 5.93
N LYS A 54 -23.22 5.87 6.89
CA LYS A 54 -22.84 6.14 8.28
C LYS A 54 -23.64 5.24 9.22
N PHE A 55 -22.95 4.68 10.20
CA PHE A 55 -23.53 3.84 11.22
C PHE A 55 -23.62 4.61 12.55
N PHE A 56 -24.82 4.68 13.09
CA PHE A 56 -25.11 5.32 14.37
C PHE A 56 -25.40 4.23 15.41
N ARG A 57 -24.63 4.19 16.48
CA ARG A 57 -24.80 3.23 17.56
C ARG A 57 -25.49 3.90 18.73
N ASP A 58 -26.51 3.23 19.30
CA ASP A 58 -27.20 3.63 20.53
C ASP A 58 -27.70 5.10 20.51
N GLY A 59 -28.08 5.59 19.33
CA GLY A 59 -28.53 6.96 19.14
C GLY A 59 -27.44 8.04 19.22
N ASN A 60 -26.17 7.65 19.31
CA ASN A 60 -25.06 8.59 19.36
C ASN A 60 -24.87 9.29 18.00
N ARG A 61 -25.09 10.61 17.98
CA ARG A 61 -24.96 11.46 16.79
C ARG A 61 -23.57 12.10 16.65
N THR A 62 -22.77 12.13 17.70
CA THR A 62 -21.52 12.89 17.70
C THR A 62 -20.39 12.21 16.95
N HIS A 63 -20.37 10.88 16.92
CA HIS A 63 -19.31 10.09 16.29
C HIS A 63 -19.87 8.92 15.46
N PRO A 64 -20.58 9.17 14.35
CA PRO A 64 -21.01 8.10 13.49
C PRO A 64 -19.81 7.44 12.80
N GLU A 65 -19.85 6.11 12.71
CA GLU A 65 -18.85 5.36 12.00
C GLU A 65 -19.13 5.34 10.49
N GLU A 66 -18.13 5.54 9.65
CA GLU A 66 -18.33 5.53 8.19
C GLU A 66 -18.01 4.15 7.61
N TYR A 67 -18.94 3.63 6.79
CA TYR A 67 -18.72 2.43 5.99
C TYR A 67 -18.03 2.80 4.68
N THR A 68 -16.74 2.55 4.61
CA THR A 68 -15.93 2.77 3.40
C THR A 68 -15.88 1.50 2.57
N GLY A 69 -16.99 1.09 1.94
CA GLY A 69 -17.06 -0.14 1.15
C GLY A 69 -15.88 -0.34 0.18
N ALA A 70 -15.45 -1.59 -0.02
CA ALA A 70 -14.47 -1.98 -1.02
C ALA A 70 -14.97 -1.67 -2.44
N GLY A 71 -14.84 -0.44 -2.85
CA GLY A 71 -15.30 0.10 -4.14
C GLY A 71 -14.76 1.52 -4.35
N SER A 72 -14.24 2.16 -3.33
CA SER A 72 -13.28 3.24 -3.50
C SER A 72 -11.99 2.60 -3.99
N ARG A 73 -11.49 3.04 -5.15
CA ARG A 73 -10.22 2.58 -5.74
C ARG A 73 -9.19 2.44 -4.62
N PRO A 74 -8.56 1.27 -4.46
CA PRO A 74 -7.53 1.12 -3.44
C PRO A 74 -6.48 2.20 -3.63
N ALA A 75 -5.93 2.72 -2.54
CA ALA A 75 -4.95 3.80 -2.54
C ALA A 75 -3.73 3.53 -3.46
N TRP A 76 -3.50 2.28 -3.84
CA TRP A 76 -2.46 1.87 -4.79
C TRP A 76 -2.80 2.21 -6.27
N SER A 77 -4.08 2.45 -6.64
CA SER A 77 -4.46 2.81 -8.02
C SER A 77 -4.05 4.25 -8.40
N VAL A 78 -3.55 5.04 -7.47
CA VAL A 78 -3.20 6.47 -7.69
C VAL A 78 -1.70 6.74 -7.51
N GLY A 79 -0.87 5.76 -7.18
CA GLY A 79 0.54 6.06 -6.97
C GLY A 79 1.45 4.87 -6.69
N GLY A 80 1.13 3.66 -7.14
CA GLY A 80 2.06 2.53 -7.01
C GLY A 80 2.62 2.37 -5.58
N TRP A 81 3.60 1.52 -5.41
CA TRP A 81 4.38 1.32 -4.18
C TRP A 81 5.00 2.63 -3.64
N ALA A 82 5.18 3.66 -4.47
CA ALA A 82 5.72 4.98 -4.09
C ALA A 82 4.74 5.90 -3.32
N GLY A 83 3.42 5.62 -3.32
CA GLY A 83 2.39 6.47 -2.69
C GLY A 83 2.21 6.29 -1.18
N LEU A 84 2.88 5.34 -0.53
CA LEU A 84 2.63 4.89 0.84
C LEU A 84 3.36 5.68 1.95
N ARG A 85 3.88 6.87 1.69
CA ARG A 85 4.59 7.68 2.72
C ARG A 85 3.70 8.20 3.86
N HIS A 86 2.37 8.05 3.76
CA HIS A 86 1.45 8.38 4.86
C HIS A 86 0.61 7.15 5.15
N GLY A 87 1.01 6.39 6.17
CA GLY A 87 0.35 5.16 6.58
C GLY A 87 -1.15 5.33 6.72
N PRO A 88 -1.97 4.43 6.16
CA PRO A 88 -3.40 4.46 6.38
C PRO A 88 -3.67 4.28 7.87
N ARG A 89 -4.48 5.17 8.45
CA ARG A 89 -5.05 4.91 9.77
C ARG A 89 -5.84 3.61 9.67
N LEU A 90 -5.64 2.66 10.58
CA LEU A 90 -6.28 1.34 10.65
C LEU A 90 -7.82 1.34 10.45
N ARG A 91 -8.48 2.48 10.64
CA ARG A 91 -9.92 2.67 10.42
C ARG A 91 -10.41 2.44 8.99
N GLY A 92 -9.56 2.33 7.97
CA GLY A 92 -9.96 2.15 6.57
C GLY A 92 -9.74 0.73 6.01
N LEU A 93 -9.11 -0.15 6.77
CA LEU A 93 -8.69 -1.47 6.29
C LEU A 93 -9.80 -2.53 6.29
N PHE A 94 -10.87 -2.32 7.02
CA PHE A 94 -11.94 -3.29 7.23
C PHE A 94 -13.26 -2.84 6.58
N ALA A 95 -13.18 -2.37 5.35
CA ALA A 95 -14.35 -2.05 4.55
C ALA A 95 -14.90 -3.33 3.91
N GLY A 96 -16.13 -3.70 4.23
CA GLY A 96 -16.82 -4.82 3.58
C GLY A 96 -17.21 -4.53 2.13
N PRO A 97 -17.46 -5.57 1.31
CA PRO A 97 -17.95 -5.39 -0.06
C PRO A 97 -19.32 -4.67 -0.07
N ARG A 98 -19.58 -3.86 -1.11
CA ARG A 98 -20.86 -3.15 -1.30
C ARG A 98 -21.99 -4.03 -1.81
N GLU A 99 -21.92 -5.30 -1.52
CA GLU A 99 -22.94 -6.32 -1.78
C GLU A 99 -23.80 -6.54 -0.54
N ALA A 100 -24.98 -7.08 -0.72
CA ALA A 100 -25.99 -7.23 0.33
C ALA A 100 -25.44 -7.99 1.56
N GLU A 101 -24.78 -9.10 1.34
CA GLU A 101 -24.23 -9.92 2.42
C GLU A 101 -23.08 -9.20 3.17
N GLY A 102 -22.18 -8.53 2.44
CA GLY A 102 -21.09 -7.76 3.03
C GLY A 102 -21.59 -6.61 3.90
N ILE A 103 -22.62 -5.90 3.46
CA ILE A 103 -23.26 -4.84 4.24
C ILE A 103 -23.94 -5.43 5.49
N ALA A 104 -24.72 -6.51 5.32
CA ALA A 104 -25.42 -7.17 6.42
C ALA A 104 -24.43 -7.73 7.48
N GLU A 105 -23.35 -8.39 7.05
CA GLU A 105 -22.31 -8.91 7.94
C GLU A 105 -21.62 -7.79 8.71
N TRP A 106 -21.25 -6.70 8.03
CA TRP A 106 -20.64 -5.55 8.69
C TRP A 106 -21.57 -4.95 9.77
N VAL A 107 -22.86 -4.80 9.45
CA VAL A 107 -23.85 -4.28 10.39
C VAL A 107 -24.06 -5.25 11.57
N ARG A 108 -24.16 -6.56 11.32
CA ARG A 108 -24.26 -7.57 12.40
C ARG A 108 -23.11 -7.45 13.39
N ARG A 109 -21.89 -7.37 12.90
CA ARG A 109 -20.70 -7.27 13.74
C ARG A 109 -20.67 -5.96 14.53
N ARG A 110 -21.09 -4.86 13.91
CA ARG A 110 -21.15 -3.56 14.60
C ARG A 110 -22.29 -3.44 15.60
N ALA A 111 -23.42 -4.05 15.34
CA ALA A 111 -24.58 -4.05 16.24
C ALA A 111 -24.52 -5.13 17.34
N GLY A 112 -23.69 -6.15 17.16
CA GLY A 112 -23.50 -7.25 18.11
C GLY A 112 -22.46 -6.98 19.20
N PRO A 113 -22.24 -7.94 20.12
CA PRO A 113 -21.14 -7.88 21.07
C PRO A 113 -19.78 -7.97 20.34
N SER A 114 -18.79 -7.27 20.86
CA SER A 114 -17.45 -7.24 20.27
C SER A 114 -16.70 -8.57 20.44
N ALA A 115 -17.00 -9.30 21.52
CA ALA A 115 -16.45 -10.62 21.81
C ALA A 115 -17.49 -11.49 22.51
N THR A 116 -17.34 -12.82 22.38
CA THR A 116 -18.20 -13.81 23.07
C THR A 116 -17.56 -14.19 24.40
N TRP A 117 -18.31 -14.08 25.50
CA TRP A 117 -17.87 -14.61 26.80
C TRP A 117 -17.87 -16.14 26.77
N LEU A 118 -16.77 -16.74 27.18
CA LEU A 118 -16.54 -18.18 27.20
C LEU A 118 -16.50 -18.68 28.65
N GLU A 119 -17.45 -19.50 29.00
CA GLU A 119 -17.62 -19.99 30.37
C GLU A 119 -17.06 -21.42 30.56
N ASP A 120 -16.90 -22.18 29.47
CA ASP A 120 -16.46 -23.57 29.51
C ASP A 120 -15.58 -23.95 28.28
N GLU A 121 -15.06 -25.17 28.33
CA GLU A 121 -14.17 -25.71 27.31
C GLU A 121 -14.87 -26.00 25.98
N GLU A 122 -16.15 -26.40 26.04
CA GLU A 122 -16.94 -26.73 24.86
C GLU A 122 -17.20 -25.44 24.03
N GLY A 123 -17.61 -24.37 24.69
CA GLY A 123 -17.83 -23.08 24.06
C GLY A 123 -16.54 -22.49 23.46
N ALA A 124 -15.42 -22.61 24.17
CA ALA A 124 -14.12 -22.16 23.66
C ALA A 124 -13.68 -22.96 22.44
N GLN A 125 -13.83 -24.28 22.46
CA GLN A 125 -13.47 -25.16 21.35
C GLN A 125 -14.38 -24.89 20.13
N ALA A 126 -15.69 -24.78 20.35
CA ALA A 126 -16.65 -24.47 19.27
C ALA A 126 -16.33 -23.13 18.58
N LEU A 127 -15.90 -22.11 19.35
CA LEU A 127 -15.49 -20.83 18.79
C LEU A 127 -14.23 -20.98 17.91
N ILE A 128 -13.21 -21.71 18.42
CA ILE A 128 -11.94 -21.95 17.70
C ILE A 128 -12.20 -22.74 16.42
N ASP A 129 -13.03 -23.78 16.47
CA ASP A 129 -13.32 -24.65 15.34
C ASP A 129 -14.22 -23.96 14.29
N GLY A 130 -14.98 -22.95 14.71
CA GLY A 130 -15.94 -22.26 13.86
C GLY A 130 -15.34 -21.33 12.79
N ARG A 131 -14.07 -20.92 12.92
CA ARG A 131 -13.41 -19.94 12.05
C ARG A 131 -11.94 -20.26 11.81
N ASP A 132 -11.37 -19.70 10.74
CA ASP A 132 -9.95 -19.92 10.41
C ASP A 132 -9.02 -19.13 11.33
N VAL A 133 -9.46 -17.95 11.81
CA VAL A 133 -8.73 -17.13 12.78
C VAL A 133 -9.68 -16.71 13.91
N VAL A 134 -9.28 -17.02 15.15
CA VAL A 134 -10.01 -16.66 16.37
C VAL A 134 -9.04 -16.07 17.38
N VAL A 135 -9.46 -15.00 18.03
CA VAL A 135 -8.70 -14.31 19.08
C VAL A 135 -9.42 -14.46 20.41
N ILE A 136 -8.77 -14.99 21.42
CA ILE A 136 -9.36 -15.11 22.77
C ILE A 136 -8.51 -14.34 23.77
N GLY A 137 -9.15 -13.39 24.45
CA GLY A 137 -8.59 -12.69 25.59
C GLY A 137 -8.80 -13.51 26.86
N PHE A 138 -7.72 -13.82 27.55
CA PHE A 138 -7.70 -14.46 28.86
C PHE A 138 -7.32 -13.40 29.89
N PHE A 139 -8.27 -12.95 30.70
CA PHE A 139 -8.07 -11.93 31.74
C PHE A 139 -8.64 -12.43 33.05
N GLN A 140 -7.84 -12.41 34.13
CA GLN A 140 -8.24 -12.91 35.44
C GLN A 140 -9.30 -12.05 36.13
N ASP A 141 -9.30 -10.71 35.82
CA ASP A 141 -10.27 -9.77 36.32
C ASP A 141 -11.10 -9.18 35.16
N ARG A 142 -12.43 -9.41 35.17
CA ARG A 142 -13.39 -8.83 34.20
C ARG A 142 -13.44 -7.32 34.23
N GLN A 143 -13.05 -6.68 35.30
CA GLN A 143 -13.11 -5.24 35.49
C GLN A 143 -11.79 -4.54 35.12
N ASP A 144 -10.78 -5.32 34.72
CA ASP A 144 -9.51 -4.75 34.30
C ASP A 144 -9.69 -3.80 33.10
N GLN A 145 -8.90 -2.72 33.09
CA GLN A 145 -8.86 -1.77 31.98
C GLN A 145 -8.46 -2.43 30.66
N ASP A 146 -7.66 -3.48 30.73
CA ASP A 146 -7.20 -4.24 29.57
C ASP A 146 -8.33 -5.00 28.87
N VAL A 147 -9.35 -5.44 29.61
CA VAL A 147 -10.57 -6.01 29.04
C VAL A 147 -11.30 -4.95 28.18
N ALA A 148 -11.42 -3.71 28.68
CA ALA A 148 -12.04 -2.62 27.91
C ALA A 148 -11.22 -2.29 26.65
N THR A 149 -9.90 -2.26 26.75
CA THR A 149 -8.98 -2.05 25.62
C THR A 149 -9.11 -3.17 24.58
N PHE A 150 -9.11 -4.43 25.01
CA PHE A 150 -9.33 -5.59 24.15
C PHE A 150 -10.68 -5.54 23.43
N LEU A 151 -11.77 -5.24 24.14
CA LEU A 151 -13.11 -5.14 23.55
C LEU A 151 -13.24 -3.99 22.56
N ALA A 152 -12.56 -2.86 22.82
CA ALA A 152 -12.51 -1.74 21.87
C ALA A 152 -11.81 -2.14 20.57
N LEU A 153 -10.69 -2.87 20.65
CA LEU A 153 -9.98 -3.39 19.49
C LEU A 153 -10.80 -4.45 18.75
N ALA A 154 -11.41 -5.39 19.47
CA ALA A 154 -12.26 -6.44 18.90
C ALA A 154 -13.45 -5.85 18.10
N ARG A 155 -13.95 -4.70 18.51
CA ARG A 155 -15.01 -3.97 17.80
C ARG A 155 -14.56 -3.49 16.43
N ASP A 156 -13.30 -3.11 16.31
CA ASP A 156 -12.75 -2.53 15.09
C ASP A 156 -12.18 -3.58 14.12
N ALA A 157 -11.78 -4.74 14.62
CA ALA A 157 -11.19 -5.84 13.85
C ALA A 157 -12.26 -6.80 13.27
N LEU A 158 -12.93 -6.37 12.20
CA LEU A 158 -14.10 -7.07 11.65
C LEU A 158 -13.83 -8.37 10.91
N ASP A 159 -12.60 -8.66 10.56
CA ASP A 159 -12.19 -9.87 9.84
C ASP A 159 -11.80 -11.03 10.77
N MET A 160 -11.84 -10.81 12.09
CA MET A 160 -11.54 -11.80 13.10
C MET A 160 -12.73 -12.03 14.03
N THR A 161 -12.76 -13.18 14.67
CA THR A 161 -13.76 -13.52 15.70
C THR A 161 -13.09 -13.48 17.07
N PHE A 162 -13.75 -12.82 18.01
CA PHE A 162 -13.20 -12.58 19.35
C PHE A 162 -13.98 -13.33 20.44
N GLY A 163 -13.25 -13.98 21.32
CA GLY A 163 -13.73 -14.53 22.58
C GLY A 163 -13.07 -13.86 23.78
N LEU A 164 -13.65 -14.04 24.95
CA LEU A 164 -13.15 -13.47 26.20
C LEU A 164 -13.48 -14.41 27.36
N THR A 165 -12.54 -14.65 28.27
CA THR A 165 -12.75 -15.52 29.43
C THR A 165 -11.97 -15.05 30.66
N ASP A 166 -12.53 -15.34 31.84
CA ASP A 166 -11.89 -15.23 33.13
C ASP A 166 -11.85 -16.60 33.87
N GLN A 167 -12.25 -17.67 33.16
CA GLN A 167 -12.40 -19.00 33.78
C GLN A 167 -11.05 -19.68 34.02
N PRO A 168 -10.64 -19.98 35.26
CA PRO A 168 -9.36 -20.64 35.59
C PRO A 168 -9.14 -21.98 34.88
N LYS A 169 -10.22 -22.70 34.58
CA LYS A 169 -10.16 -23.97 33.85
C LYS A 169 -9.69 -23.78 32.41
N LEU A 170 -10.12 -22.68 31.78
CA LEU A 170 -9.66 -22.35 30.42
C LEU A 170 -8.21 -21.89 30.40
N PHE A 171 -7.76 -21.11 31.38
CA PHE A 171 -6.33 -20.82 31.56
C PHE A 171 -5.51 -22.09 31.65
N GLN A 172 -5.92 -23.03 32.51
CA GLN A 172 -5.24 -24.33 32.67
C GLN A 172 -5.24 -25.16 31.38
N LYS A 173 -6.38 -25.26 30.71
CA LYS A 173 -6.50 -25.99 29.41
C LYS A 173 -5.52 -25.50 28.37
N PHE A 174 -5.38 -24.18 28.26
CA PHE A 174 -4.49 -23.55 27.26
C PHE A 174 -3.07 -23.28 27.76
N GLY A 175 -2.74 -23.76 28.99
CA GLY A 175 -1.40 -23.63 29.56
C GLY A 175 -1.00 -22.21 29.95
N LEU A 176 -1.98 -21.39 30.32
CA LEU A 176 -1.77 -19.98 30.68
C LEU A 176 -1.81 -19.81 32.21
N THR A 177 -0.95 -18.92 32.71
CA THR A 177 -0.88 -18.59 34.15
C THR A 177 -1.07 -17.09 34.40
N LYS A 178 -1.05 -16.28 33.34
CA LYS A 178 -1.14 -14.82 33.34
C LYS A 178 -2.08 -14.33 32.26
N ASP A 179 -2.49 -13.08 32.35
CA ASP A 179 -3.31 -12.44 31.36
C ASP A 179 -2.61 -12.46 30.00
N THR A 180 -3.32 -12.95 28.99
CA THR A 180 -2.75 -13.27 27.67
C THR A 180 -3.84 -13.14 26.61
N VAL A 181 -3.51 -12.55 25.49
CA VAL A 181 -4.33 -12.63 24.28
C VAL A 181 -3.77 -13.73 23.37
N VAL A 182 -4.60 -14.71 23.04
CA VAL A 182 -4.20 -15.85 22.19
C VAL A 182 -4.90 -15.77 20.85
N LEU A 183 -4.13 -15.80 19.77
CA LEU A 183 -4.63 -15.96 18.42
C LEU A 183 -4.52 -17.42 18.00
N PHE A 184 -5.66 -18.04 17.70
CA PHE A 184 -5.76 -19.38 17.13
C PHE A 184 -6.01 -19.29 15.64
N LYS A 185 -5.36 -20.14 14.87
CA LYS A 185 -5.53 -20.21 13.41
C LYS A 185 -5.38 -21.65 12.92
N LYS A 186 -6.07 -21.97 11.80
CA LYS A 186 -6.06 -23.32 11.20
C LYS A 186 -4.91 -23.57 10.22
N PHE A 187 -3.90 -22.70 10.24
CA PHE A 187 -2.79 -22.73 9.31
C PHE A 187 -1.47 -22.36 10.04
N ASP A 188 -0.36 -22.59 9.38
CA ASP A 188 0.99 -22.30 9.86
C ASP A 188 1.24 -22.91 11.27
N GLU A 189 1.67 -22.09 12.25
CA GLU A 189 1.96 -22.53 13.61
C GLU A 189 0.71 -22.80 14.48
N GLY A 190 -0.48 -22.53 13.98
CA GLY A 190 -1.77 -22.81 14.64
C GLY A 190 -2.10 -21.90 15.82
N ARG A 191 -1.11 -21.34 16.52
CA ARG A 191 -1.29 -20.49 17.71
C ARG A 191 -0.20 -19.45 17.82
N ALA A 192 -0.57 -18.26 18.32
CA ALA A 192 0.37 -17.23 18.74
C ALA A 192 -0.16 -16.53 20.01
N ASP A 193 0.72 -16.28 20.97
CA ASP A 193 0.38 -15.72 22.28
C ASP A 193 0.96 -14.30 22.40
N PHE A 194 0.14 -13.37 22.91
CA PHE A 194 0.52 -12.01 23.23
C PHE A 194 0.35 -11.78 24.74
N PRO A 195 1.44 -11.57 25.50
CA PRO A 195 1.35 -11.28 26.93
C PRO A 195 0.58 -9.98 27.18
N ALA A 196 -0.38 -10.01 28.07
CA ALA A 196 -1.19 -8.86 28.46
C ALA A 196 -0.96 -8.48 29.94
N ASP A 197 0.15 -8.92 30.53
CA ASP A 197 0.51 -8.74 31.94
C ASP A 197 1.61 -7.70 32.17
N GLY A 198 1.81 -6.78 31.18
CA GLY A 198 2.82 -5.73 31.27
C GLY A 198 2.49 -4.66 32.33
N GLU A 199 3.50 -4.06 32.96
CA GLU A 199 3.34 -2.99 33.97
C GLU A 199 2.53 -1.77 33.45
N LEU A 200 2.50 -1.54 32.13
CA LEU A 200 1.79 -0.43 31.47
C LEU A 200 0.41 -0.84 30.93
N GLY A 201 -0.01 -2.10 31.16
CA GLY A 201 -1.24 -2.66 30.60
C GLY A 201 -1.14 -3.00 29.12
N LEU A 202 -2.29 -3.35 28.53
CA LEU A 202 -2.41 -3.78 27.15
C LEU A 202 -2.33 -2.57 26.18
N ASP A 203 -1.24 -2.45 25.42
CA ASP A 203 -1.14 -1.44 24.38
C ASP A 203 -1.96 -1.83 23.14
N PRO A 204 -2.96 -1.02 22.73
CA PRO A 204 -3.81 -1.35 21.60
C PRO A 204 -3.08 -1.31 20.25
N GLY A 205 -1.99 -0.54 20.13
CA GLY A 205 -1.19 -0.47 18.92
C GLY A 205 -0.36 -1.74 18.71
N ASP A 206 0.30 -2.19 19.76
CA ASP A 206 1.11 -3.41 19.76
C ASP A 206 0.23 -4.65 19.55
N LEU A 207 -0.91 -4.71 20.23
CA LEU A 207 -1.87 -5.80 20.02
C LEU A 207 -2.43 -5.80 18.60
N SER A 208 -2.76 -4.63 18.04
CA SER A 208 -3.23 -4.53 16.65
C SER A 208 -2.17 -5.03 15.67
N LEU A 209 -0.91 -4.65 15.87
CA LEU A 209 0.20 -5.08 15.03
C LEU A 209 0.43 -6.60 15.15
N PHE A 210 0.39 -7.13 16.38
CA PHE A 210 0.47 -8.58 16.63
C PHE A 210 -0.63 -9.34 15.90
N LEU A 211 -1.90 -8.92 16.07
CA LEU A 211 -3.04 -9.58 15.43
C LEU A 211 -2.93 -9.53 13.91
N LEU A 212 -2.57 -8.38 13.34
CA LEU A 212 -2.39 -8.24 11.91
C LEU A 212 -1.28 -9.15 11.37
N THR A 213 -0.13 -9.18 12.04
CA THR A 213 1.03 -10.00 11.65
C THR A 213 0.74 -11.49 11.72
N HIS A 214 0.09 -11.95 12.82
CA HIS A 214 -0.13 -13.36 13.07
C HIS A 214 -1.41 -13.92 12.44
N SER A 215 -2.37 -13.07 12.05
CA SER A 215 -3.58 -13.51 11.33
C SER A 215 -3.33 -13.75 9.84
N MET A 216 -2.19 -13.33 9.29
CA MET A 216 -1.80 -13.64 7.91
C MET A 216 -1.05 -14.96 7.84
N HIS A 217 -1.14 -15.63 6.68
CA HIS A 217 -0.29 -16.76 6.37
C HIS A 217 1.20 -16.36 6.39
N LEU A 218 2.08 -17.31 6.72
CA LEU A 218 3.54 -17.14 6.59
C LEU A 218 3.92 -16.72 5.17
N VAL A 219 3.26 -17.33 4.18
CA VAL A 219 3.35 -16.99 2.79
C VAL A 219 2.00 -16.51 2.31
N THR A 220 1.91 -15.27 1.90
CA THR A 220 0.66 -14.64 1.47
C THR A 220 0.67 -14.42 -0.05
N GLU A 221 -0.35 -14.89 -0.74
CA GLU A 221 -0.53 -14.59 -2.16
C GLU A 221 -0.97 -13.14 -2.35
N PHE A 222 -0.39 -12.45 -3.33
CA PHE A 222 -0.74 -11.09 -3.68
C PHE A 222 -1.97 -11.05 -4.61
N ASN A 223 -3.06 -10.48 -4.12
CA ASN A 223 -4.28 -10.25 -4.89
C ASN A 223 -5.06 -9.05 -4.31
N SER A 224 -6.21 -8.72 -4.88
CA SER A 224 -7.04 -7.59 -4.43
C SER A 224 -7.57 -7.71 -3.01
N GLN A 225 -7.70 -8.94 -2.48
CA GLN A 225 -8.19 -9.19 -1.12
C GLN A 225 -7.07 -9.12 -0.07
N THR A 226 -5.86 -9.58 -0.43
CA THR A 226 -4.72 -9.67 0.48
C THR A 226 -3.84 -8.42 0.48
N SER A 227 -3.76 -7.70 -0.64
CA SER A 227 -2.93 -6.50 -0.76
C SER A 227 -3.17 -5.44 0.32
N PRO A 228 -4.41 -5.14 0.76
CA PRO A 228 -4.62 -4.20 1.87
C PRO A 228 -3.98 -4.67 3.18
N LYS A 229 -4.04 -5.97 3.48
CA LYS A 229 -3.42 -6.56 4.69
C LYS A 229 -1.90 -6.55 4.60
N ILE A 230 -1.34 -6.90 3.45
CA ILE A 230 0.10 -6.87 3.17
C ILE A 230 0.68 -5.49 3.48
N PHE A 231 0.05 -4.42 2.98
CA PHE A 231 0.54 -3.05 3.20
C PHE A 231 0.24 -2.50 4.60
N ALA A 232 -0.79 -3.02 5.27
CA ALA A 232 -1.13 -2.62 6.63
C ALA A 232 -0.24 -3.26 7.69
N ALA A 233 0.39 -4.38 7.41
CA ALA A 233 1.20 -5.15 8.36
C ALA A 233 2.39 -4.38 8.95
N ARG A 234 2.75 -3.22 8.37
CA ARG A 234 3.87 -2.37 8.79
C ARG A 234 5.21 -3.11 8.89
N ILE A 235 5.31 -4.27 8.23
CA ILE A 235 6.57 -4.98 8.09
C ILE A 235 7.31 -4.29 6.94
N PRO A 236 8.48 -3.69 7.20
CA PRO A 236 9.14 -2.89 6.17
C PRO A 236 9.74 -3.73 5.05
N ASN A 237 10.07 -4.97 5.31
CA ASN A 237 10.75 -5.84 4.36
C ASN A 237 9.77 -6.85 3.75
N HIS A 238 9.71 -6.90 2.44
CA HIS A 238 8.90 -7.88 1.72
C HIS A 238 9.79 -8.69 0.77
N LEU A 239 9.70 -10.00 0.83
CA LEU A 239 10.29 -10.91 -0.14
C LEU A 239 9.18 -11.43 -1.06
N LEU A 240 9.30 -11.17 -2.35
CA LEU A 240 8.33 -11.57 -3.37
C LEU A 240 8.89 -12.70 -4.21
N LEU A 241 8.14 -13.79 -4.34
CA LEU A 241 8.39 -14.87 -5.29
C LEU A 241 7.39 -14.72 -6.45
N PHE A 242 7.92 -14.42 -7.64
CA PHE A 242 7.16 -14.35 -8.87
C PHE A 242 7.13 -15.73 -9.52
N VAL A 243 5.96 -16.30 -9.71
CA VAL A 243 5.75 -17.63 -10.26
C VAL A 243 4.55 -17.65 -11.21
N ASN A 244 4.56 -18.56 -12.16
CA ASN A 244 3.36 -18.93 -12.89
C ASN A 244 2.75 -20.16 -12.22
N GLN A 245 1.67 -19.96 -11.47
CA GLN A 245 1.04 -21.03 -10.67
C GLN A 245 0.38 -22.12 -11.53
N THR A 246 0.22 -21.90 -12.83
CA THR A 246 -0.27 -22.94 -13.74
C THR A 246 0.80 -23.99 -14.09
N LEU A 247 2.06 -23.73 -13.78
CA LEU A 247 3.19 -24.63 -14.06
C LEU A 247 3.56 -25.46 -12.82
N ALA A 248 3.55 -26.79 -12.94
CA ALA A 248 3.87 -27.69 -11.83
C ALA A 248 5.30 -27.45 -11.27
N SER A 249 6.28 -27.17 -12.14
CA SER A 249 7.65 -26.86 -11.74
C SER A 249 7.76 -25.60 -10.86
N HIS A 250 6.85 -24.63 -11.02
CA HIS A 250 6.81 -23.43 -10.20
C HIS A 250 6.13 -23.66 -8.86
N GLN A 251 5.16 -24.61 -8.81
CA GLN A 251 4.51 -24.99 -7.56
C GLN A 251 5.48 -25.67 -6.59
N GLU A 252 6.45 -26.42 -7.07
CA GLU A 252 7.47 -27.05 -6.24
C GLU A 252 8.32 -26.01 -5.47
N LEU A 253 8.53 -24.83 -6.05
CA LEU A 253 9.28 -23.74 -5.42
C LEU A 253 8.53 -23.12 -4.23
N LEU A 254 7.20 -23.18 -4.22
CA LEU A 254 6.37 -22.65 -3.12
C LEU A 254 6.66 -23.37 -1.81
N ALA A 255 6.93 -24.66 -1.83
CA ALA A 255 7.28 -25.44 -0.64
C ALA A 255 8.59 -24.92 -0.01
N GLY A 256 9.67 -24.83 -0.80
CA GLY A 256 10.95 -24.28 -0.33
C GLY A 256 10.87 -22.83 0.14
N PHE A 257 10.07 -22.02 -0.53
CA PHE A 257 9.80 -20.65 -0.14
C PHE A 257 9.06 -20.57 1.20
N GLY A 258 8.07 -21.48 1.40
CA GLY A 258 7.33 -21.59 2.66
C GLY A 258 8.19 -22.10 3.83
N GLU A 259 9.10 -23.06 3.58
CA GLU A 259 10.03 -23.57 4.59
C GLU A 259 11.01 -22.51 5.09
N ALA A 260 11.35 -21.54 4.26
CA ALA A 260 12.25 -20.44 4.64
C ALA A 260 11.56 -19.36 5.49
N ALA A 261 10.23 -19.25 5.48
CA ALA A 261 9.50 -18.12 6.05
C ALA A 261 9.46 -18.03 7.59
N PRO A 262 9.34 -19.14 8.35
CA PRO A 262 9.11 -19.09 9.82
C PRO A 262 10.12 -18.22 10.60
N PRO A 263 11.45 -18.29 10.37
CA PRO A 263 12.41 -17.49 11.13
C PRO A 263 12.27 -15.98 10.91
N PHE A 264 11.60 -15.56 9.83
CA PHE A 264 11.45 -14.16 9.45
C PHE A 264 10.07 -13.57 9.79
N ARG A 265 9.21 -14.30 10.52
CA ARG A 265 7.89 -13.81 10.92
C ARG A 265 8.02 -12.46 11.65
N GLY A 266 7.26 -11.45 11.18
CA GLY A 266 7.32 -10.10 11.72
C GLY A 266 8.50 -9.24 11.25
N GLN A 267 9.52 -9.83 10.63
CA GLN A 267 10.68 -9.13 10.10
C GLN A 267 10.66 -9.00 8.57
N VAL A 268 10.27 -10.07 7.89
CA VAL A 268 10.11 -10.10 6.43
C VAL A 268 8.76 -10.73 6.09
N LEU A 269 7.98 -10.07 5.27
CA LEU A 269 6.73 -10.61 4.75
C LEU A 269 7.01 -11.39 3.45
N PHE A 270 6.65 -12.66 3.44
CA PHE A 270 6.80 -13.53 2.27
C PHE A 270 5.53 -13.46 1.41
N VAL A 271 5.69 -13.04 0.17
CA VAL A 271 4.60 -12.78 -0.76
C VAL A 271 4.80 -13.56 -2.05
N VAL A 272 3.77 -14.27 -2.50
CA VAL A 272 3.75 -14.92 -3.81
C VAL A 272 2.98 -14.04 -4.79
N VAL A 273 3.56 -13.80 -5.95
CA VAL A 273 2.93 -13.06 -7.05
C VAL A 273 2.76 -14.00 -8.24
N ASP A 274 1.52 -14.33 -8.57
CA ASP A 274 1.21 -15.12 -9.75
C ASP A 274 1.30 -14.26 -11.01
N VAL A 275 2.27 -14.56 -11.89
CA VAL A 275 2.48 -13.81 -13.13
C VAL A 275 1.46 -14.17 -14.23
N SER A 276 0.66 -15.22 -14.03
CA SER A 276 -0.45 -15.58 -14.93
C SER A 276 -1.75 -14.84 -14.59
N ALA A 277 -1.83 -14.20 -13.42
CA ALA A 277 -2.93 -13.36 -13.00
C ALA A 277 -2.72 -11.89 -13.40
N ASP A 278 -3.71 -11.02 -13.13
CA ASP A 278 -3.65 -9.58 -13.45
C ASP A 278 -2.71 -8.82 -12.46
N ASN A 279 -1.42 -9.15 -12.53
CA ASN A 279 -0.36 -8.57 -11.69
C ASN A 279 0.70 -7.80 -12.50
N ASP A 280 0.40 -7.39 -13.72
CA ASP A 280 1.32 -6.66 -14.60
C ASP A 280 1.91 -5.40 -13.95
N HIS A 281 1.11 -4.70 -13.16
CA HIS A 281 1.56 -3.52 -12.43
C HIS A 281 2.66 -3.82 -11.38
N VAL A 282 2.63 -5.01 -10.77
CA VAL A 282 3.67 -5.45 -9.83
C VAL A 282 4.92 -5.82 -10.60
N LEU A 283 4.79 -6.55 -11.71
CA LEU A 283 5.92 -6.88 -12.59
C LEU A 283 6.63 -5.61 -13.07
N GLN A 284 5.86 -4.65 -13.58
CA GLN A 284 6.39 -3.37 -14.04
C GLN A 284 7.14 -2.61 -12.93
N TYR A 285 6.60 -2.60 -11.70
CA TYR A 285 7.26 -1.94 -10.57
C TYR A 285 8.63 -2.52 -10.24
N PHE A 286 8.84 -3.83 -10.46
CA PHE A 286 10.12 -4.51 -10.27
C PHE A 286 10.96 -4.60 -11.56
N GLY A 287 10.46 -4.08 -12.69
CA GLY A 287 11.12 -4.14 -13.99
C GLY A 287 11.22 -5.58 -14.54
N LEU A 288 10.19 -6.39 -14.28
CA LEU A 288 10.11 -7.78 -14.66
C LEU A 288 9.13 -8.00 -15.81
N LYS A 289 9.39 -9.03 -16.60
CA LYS A 289 8.47 -9.63 -17.56
C LYS A 289 7.99 -10.98 -17.03
N ALA A 290 6.79 -11.41 -17.44
CA ALA A 290 6.22 -12.68 -17.00
C ALA A 290 7.11 -13.90 -17.33
N GLU A 291 7.86 -13.83 -18.44
CA GLU A 291 8.78 -14.88 -18.90
C GLU A 291 10.02 -15.02 -18.02
N GLU A 292 10.31 -14.03 -17.17
CA GLU A 292 11.43 -14.09 -16.22
C GLU A 292 11.10 -14.85 -14.93
N ALA A 293 9.83 -15.26 -14.76
CA ALA A 293 9.44 -16.15 -13.68
C ALA A 293 9.94 -17.59 -13.93
N PRO A 294 10.41 -18.33 -12.89
CA PRO A 294 10.37 -17.95 -11.48
C PRO A 294 11.53 -17.04 -11.09
N THR A 295 11.26 -16.03 -10.25
CA THR A 295 12.32 -15.13 -9.77
C THR A 295 11.94 -14.53 -8.42
N LEU A 296 12.96 -14.11 -7.65
CA LEU A 296 12.81 -13.45 -6.35
C LEU A 296 13.12 -11.96 -6.46
N ARG A 297 12.40 -11.16 -5.70
CA ARG A 297 12.74 -9.76 -5.42
C ARG A 297 12.50 -9.47 -3.96
N PHE A 298 13.40 -8.73 -3.36
CA PHE A 298 13.24 -8.21 -2.01
C PHE A 298 13.06 -6.70 -2.09
N ILE A 299 12.17 -6.13 -1.30
CA ILE A 299 11.98 -4.69 -1.19
C ILE A 299 11.90 -4.26 0.27
N ASN A 300 12.57 -3.16 0.59
CA ASN A 300 12.33 -2.44 1.83
C ASN A 300 11.36 -1.28 1.56
N MET A 301 10.19 -1.32 2.19
CA MET A 301 9.09 -0.39 1.94
C MET A 301 9.34 1.03 2.45
N GLU A 302 10.23 1.21 3.43
CA GLU A 302 10.57 2.52 3.99
C GLU A 302 11.56 3.26 3.08
N THR A 303 12.57 2.55 2.60
CA THR A 303 13.63 3.10 1.76
C THR A 303 13.33 2.99 0.27
N THR A 304 12.30 2.19 -0.10
CA THR A 304 11.96 1.81 -1.48
C THR A 304 13.08 1.10 -2.26
N LYS A 305 14.13 0.67 -1.55
CA LYS A 305 15.26 -0.06 -2.16
C LYS A 305 14.86 -1.48 -2.49
N LYS A 306 15.23 -1.91 -3.69
CA LYS A 306 14.93 -3.23 -4.26
C LYS A 306 16.20 -4.04 -4.39
N TYR A 307 16.10 -5.35 -4.14
CA TYR A 307 17.23 -6.28 -4.18
C TYR A 307 16.83 -7.53 -4.96
N ALA A 308 17.78 -8.11 -5.65
CA ALA A 308 17.64 -9.35 -6.39
C ALA A 308 18.76 -10.34 -6.01
N PRO A 309 18.48 -11.66 -5.97
CA PRO A 309 19.52 -12.66 -5.81
C PRO A 309 20.43 -12.72 -7.05
N ALA A 310 21.51 -13.46 -6.95
CA ALA A 310 22.37 -13.73 -8.10
C ALA A 310 21.58 -14.45 -9.22
N ARG A 311 21.93 -14.14 -10.48
CA ARG A 311 21.24 -14.74 -11.62
C ARG A 311 21.41 -16.25 -11.63
N GLY A 312 20.30 -16.98 -11.82
CA GLY A 312 20.30 -18.44 -11.92
C GLY A 312 20.32 -19.18 -10.58
N GLU A 313 20.26 -18.49 -9.47
CA GLU A 313 20.16 -19.11 -8.16
C GLU A 313 18.74 -19.68 -7.97
N PRO A 314 18.61 -21.00 -7.67
CA PRO A 314 17.31 -21.62 -7.48
C PRO A 314 16.66 -21.14 -6.16
N ALA A 315 15.36 -20.96 -6.13
CA ALA A 315 14.61 -20.54 -4.93
C ALA A 315 14.38 -21.73 -3.98
N THR A 316 15.45 -22.31 -3.42
CA THR A 316 15.38 -23.33 -2.36
C THR A 316 15.23 -22.67 -0.99
N ALA A 317 14.80 -23.41 0.02
CA ALA A 317 14.71 -22.90 1.39
C ALA A 317 16.05 -22.31 1.88
N ALA A 318 17.17 -22.97 1.58
CA ALA A 318 18.50 -22.50 1.96
C ALA A 318 18.91 -21.21 1.26
N SER A 319 18.72 -21.12 -0.07
CA SER A 319 19.09 -19.92 -0.84
C SER A 319 18.20 -18.72 -0.49
N VAL A 320 16.90 -18.96 -0.29
CA VAL A 320 15.96 -17.93 0.15
C VAL A 320 16.35 -17.38 1.53
N THR A 321 16.65 -18.27 2.49
CA THR A 321 17.11 -17.89 3.83
C THR A 321 18.42 -17.09 3.76
N ALA A 322 19.41 -17.57 3.01
CA ALA A 322 20.69 -16.88 2.82
C ALA A 322 20.51 -15.49 2.21
N PHE A 323 19.67 -15.38 1.18
CA PHE A 323 19.37 -14.10 0.53
C PHE A 323 18.72 -13.11 1.49
N CYS A 324 17.73 -13.54 2.28
CA CYS A 324 17.12 -12.68 3.30
C CYS A 324 18.15 -12.16 4.31
N HIS A 325 19.00 -13.03 4.84
CA HIS A 325 20.04 -12.63 5.78
C HIS A 325 21.05 -11.66 5.15
N ALA A 326 21.49 -11.92 3.92
CA ALA A 326 22.42 -11.05 3.22
C ALA A 326 21.83 -9.65 2.94
N VAL A 327 20.56 -9.55 2.58
CA VAL A 327 19.89 -8.26 2.40
C VAL A 327 19.74 -7.54 3.72
N LEU A 328 19.26 -8.21 4.77
CA LEU A 328 19.08 -7.65 6.11
C LEU A 328 20.42 -7.23 6.74
N GLY A 329 21.50 -7.97 6.46
CA GLY A 329 22.86 -7.66 6.87
C GLY A 329 23.54 -6.54 6.05
N GLY A 330 22.89 -6.07 4.97
CA GLY A 330 23.45 -5.02 4.11
C GLY A 330 24.55 -5.49 3.16
N GLU A 331 24.68 -6.79 2.94
CA GLU A 331 25.71 -7.40 2.08
C GLU A 331 25.32 -7.32 0.59
N VAL A 332 24.02 -7.21 0.29
CA VAL A 332 23.51 -7.11 -1.08
C VAL A 332 23.28 -5.66 -1.45
N LYS A 333 23.79 -5.25 -2.60
CA LYS A 333 23.51 -3.89 -3.13
C LYS A 333 22.13 -3.84 -3.75
N PRO A 334 21.36 -2.73 -3.55
CA PRO A 334 20.10 -2.53 -4.24
C PRO A 334 20.33 -2.37 -5.74
N TYR A 335 19.37 -2.85 -6.55
CA TYR A 335 19.37 -2.58 -7.98
C TYR A 335 18.42 -1.41 -8.29
N LEU A 336 18.70 -0.71 -9.37
CA LEU A 336 17.88 0.36 -9.92
C LEU A 336 17.24 -0.11 -11.22
N LEU A 337 15.99 0.30 -11.44
CA LEU A 337 15.34 0.08 -12.73
C LEU A 337 16.03 0.91 -13.80
N SER A 338 16.29 0.30 -14.94
CA SER A 338 16.70 1.01 -16.14
C SER A 338 16.23 0.26 -17.37
N GLN A 339 15.68 1.00 -18.32
CA GLN A 339 15.47 0.50 -19.66
C GLN A 339 16.82 0.28 -20.36
N GLU A 340 16.84 -0.54 -21.41
CA GLU A 340 17.97 -0.63 -22.32
C GLU A 340 18.12 0.69 -23.09
N VAL A 341 19.37 1.08 -23.37
CA VAL A 341 19.65 2.28 -24.14
C VAL A 341 19.11 2.09 -25.55
N PRO A 342 18.12 2.91 -26.00
CA PRO A 342 17.62 2.82 -27.36
C PRO A 342 18.75 3.08 -28.38
N PRO A 343 18.82 2.34 -29.48
CA PRO A 343 19.88 2.53 -30.48
C PRO A 343 19.86 3.92 -31.14
N ASP A 344 18.73 4.61 -31.09
CA ASP A 344 18.48 5.93 -31.63
C ASP A 344 18.32 7.02 -30.54
N TRP A 345 18.78 6.78 -29.32
CA TRP A 345 18.60 7.65 -28.17
C TRP A 345 19.07 9.09 -28.37
N ASP A 346 20.08 9.30 -29.23
CA ASP A 346 20.72 10.57 -29.56
C ASP A 346 20.35 11.11 -30.96
N GLN A 347 19.53 10.41 -31.73
CA GLN A 347 19.19 10.80 -33.10
C GLN A 347 18.09 11.87 -33.16
N ARG A 348 17.17 11.85 -32.20
CA ARG A 348 16.12 12.86 -32.09
C ARG A 348 16.67 14.18 -31.50
N LEU A 349 15.95 15.28 -31.70
CA LEU A 349 16.31 16.58 -31.12
C LEU A 349 16.28 16.52 -29.60
N VAL A 350 15.19 16.00 -29.03
CA VAL A 350 15.11 15.65 -27.61
C VAL A 350 15.75 14.27 -27.42
N LYS A 351 16.83 14.22 -26.67
CA LYS A 351 17.56 12.96 -26.43
C LYS A 351 16.84 12.09 -25.42
N THR A 352 16.73 10.80 -25.69
CA THR A 352 16.06 9.85 -24.80
C THR A 352 17.08 9.26 -23.83
N LEU A 353 17.01 9.67 -22.55
CA LEU A 353 17.85 9.13 -21.50
C LEU A 353 17.15 7.96 -20.79
N VAL A 354 17.96 7.00 -20.36
CA VAL A 354 17.57 5.89 -19.50
C VAL A 354 18.55 5.78 -18.33
N GLY A 355 18.27 5.00 -17.29
CA GLY A 355 19.17 4.89 -16.14
C GLY A 355 20.60 4.55 -16.53
N LYS A 356 20.80 3.69 -17.53
CA LYS A 356 22.10 3.21 -17.98
C LYS A 356 23.00 4.27 -18.66
N ASN A 357 22.43 5.25 -19.37
CA ASN A 357 23.19 6.31 -20.05
C ASN A 357 23.10 7.68 -19.36
N PHE A 358 22.27 7.79 -18.31
CA PHE A 358 21.98 9.06 -17.66
C PHE A 358 23.23 9.75 -17.13
N GLU A 359 24.02 9.06 -16.32
CA GLU A 359 25.23 9.66 -15.71
C GLU A 359 26.24 10.12 -16.75
N GLN A 360 26.48 9.29 -17.77
CA GLN A 360 27.41 9.64 -18.84
C GLN A 360 26.98 10.90 -19.60
N VAL A 361 25.68 11.08 -19.83
CA VAL A 361 25.16 12.19 -20.63
C VAL A 361 24.89 13.42 -19.77
N ALA A 362 24.17 13.27 -18.64
CA ALA A 362 23.79 14.39 -17.81
C ALA A 362 24.98 15.03 -17.07
N PHE A 363 26.02 14.27 -16.79
CA PHE A 363 27.25 14.75 -16.14
C PHE A 363 28.43 14.95 -17.10
N ASP A 364 28.19 15.05 -18.39
CA ASP A 364 29.22 15.47 -19.35
C ASP A 364 29.64 16.92 -19.05
N GLU A 365 30.88 17.10 -18.59
CA GLU A 365 31.40 18.42 -18.17
C GLU A 365 31.52 19.42 -19.33
N THR A 366 31.42 18.95 -20.56
CA THR A 366 31.48 19.81 -21.76
C THR A 366 30.12 20.37 -22.17
N LYS A 367 29.02 19.88 -21.53
CA LYS A 367 27.64 20.18 -21.97
C LYS A 367 26.76 20.71 -20.86
N ASN A 368 25.87 21.59 -21.25
CA ASN A 368 24.73 22.05 -20.46
C ASN A 368 23.54 21.17 -20.78
N VAL A 369 23.15 20.29 -19.87
CA VAL A 369 22.11 19.29 -20.12
C VAL A 369 20.84 19.65 -19.38
N PHE A 370 19.73 19.83 -20.10
CA PHE A 370 18.43 20.13 -19.51
C PHE A 370 17.49 18.93 -19.68
N VAL A 371 17.11 18.31 -18.56
CA VAL A 371 16.39 17.04 -18.54
C VAL A 371 14.98 17.20 -18.02
N LYS A 372 14.01 16.71 -18.78
CA LYS A 372 12.62 16.52 -18.39
C LYS A 372 12.43 15.11 -17.87
N PHE A 373 12.14 14.97 -16.58
CA PHE A 373 11.69 13.72 -15.97
C PHE A 373 10.17 13.65 -16.07
N TYR A 374 9.67 12.63 -16.74
CA TYR A 374 8.25 12.50 -17.05
C TYR A 374 7.67 11.13 -16.73
N ALA A 375 6.35 11.02 -16.77
CA ALA A 375 5.62 9.76 -16.80
C ALA A 375 4.74 9.71 -18.06
N PRO A 376 4.58 8.56 -18.75
CA PRO A 376 3.79 8.43 -19.98
C PRO A 376 2.32 8.85 -19.84
N TRP A 377 1.76 8.66 -18.65
CA TRP A 377 0.37 9.00 -18.32
C TRP A 377 0.17 10.44 -17.82
N CYS A 378 1.24 11.23 -17.64
CA CYS A 378 1.20 12.58 -17.07
C CYS A 378 0.64 13.59 -18.06
N THR A 379 -0.53 14.18 -17.77
CA THR A 379 -1.19 15.19 -18.61
C THR A 379 -0.33 16.43 -18.76
N HIS A 380 0.20 17.00 -17.67
CA HIS A 380 1.06 18.19 -17.73
C HIS A 380 2.37 17.96 -18.50
N CYS A 381 2.87 16.72 -18.52
CA CYS A 381 4.02 16.37 -19.35
C CYS A 381 3.68 16.41 -20.84
N LYS A 382 2.47 16.00 -21.22
CA LYS A 382 1.97 16.03 -22.60
C LYS A 382 1.70 17.47 -23.06
N GLU A 383 1.13 18.32 -22.21
CA GLU A 383 0.87 19.72 -22.49
C GLU A 383 2.15 20.51 -22.82
N MET A 384 3.26 20.21 -22.11
CA MET A 384 4.53 20.89 -22.37
C MET A 384 5.37 20.25 -23.49
N ALA A 385 4.97 19.12 -24.07
CA ALA A 385 5.79 18.39 -25.05
C ALA A 385 6.16 19.26 -26.26
N ALA A 386 5.21 20.02 -26.79
CA ALA A 386 5.47 20.90 -27.94
C ALA A 386 6.49 22.01 -27.62
N ALA A 387 6.43 22.59 -26.41
CA ALA A 387 7.41 23.59 -25.97
C ALA A 387 8.81 22.95 -25.77
N TRP A 388 8.86 21.72 -25.31
CA TRP A 388 10.11 20.97 -25.09
C TRP A 388 10.79 20.60 -26.41
N GLU A 389 10.04 20.17 -27.43
CA GLU A 389 10.54 19.92 -28.78
C GLU A 389 11.00 21.24 -29.48
N ALA A 390 10.23 22.31 -29.33
CA ALA A 390 10.61 23.61 -29.88
C ALA A 390 11.88 24.19 -29.22
N LEU A 391 12.08 23.91 -27.93
CA LEU A 391 13.31 24.26 -27.24
C LEU A 391 14.50 23.47 -27.82
N ALA A 392 14.36 22.16 -28.03
CA ALA A 392 15.40 21.35 -28.65
C ALA A 392 15.73 21.80 -30.08
N GLU A 393 14.72 22.16 -30.88
CA GLU A 393 14.91 22.72 -32.21
C GLU A 393 15.72 24.04 -32.18
N LYS A 394 15.42 24.90 -31.20
CA LYS A 394 16.12 26.21 -31.05
C LYS A 394 17.61 26.04 -30.75
N TYR A 395 17.98 25.00 -29.99
CA TYR A 395 19.36 24.73 -29.56
C TYR A 395 20.09 23.64 -30.37
N LYS A 396 19.48 23.14 -31.44
CA LYS A 396 20.05 22.00 -32.23
C LYS A 396 21.45 22.24 -32.78
N ASP A 397 21.78 23.48 -33.10
CA ASP A 397 23.09 23.88 -33.66
C ASP A 397 24.11 24.26 -32.56
N ARG A 398 23.72 24.17 -31.29
CA ARG A 398 24.55 24.42 -30.11
C ARG A 398 25.08 23.09 -29.57
N GLU A 399 26.33 22.76 -29.87
CA GLU A 399 26.98 21.51 -29.43
C GLU A 399 27.14 21.41 -27.89
N ASP A 400 27.16 22.56 -27.22
CA ASP A 400 27.32 22.69 -25.77
C ASP A 400 26.00 22.60 -24.99
N VAL A 401 24.85 22.51 -25.65
CA VAL A 401 23.53 22.42 -25.03
C VAL A 401 22.81 21.17 -25.49
N LEU A 402 22.27 20.39 -24.54
CA LEU A 402 21.54 19.18 -24.82
C LEU A 402 20.20 19.19 -24.08
N ILE A 403 19.12 19.02 -24.85
CA ILE A 403 17.76 18.88 -24.34
C ILE A 403 17.39 17.40 -24.32
N ALA A 404 16.98 16.89 -23.17
CA ALA A 404 16.74 15.47 -22.99
C ALA A 404 15.47 15.19 -22.18
N GLU A 405 15.00 13.97 -22.26
CA GLU A 405 13.90 13.45 -21.46
C GLU A 405 14.20 12.05 -20.90
N LEU A 406 13.63 11.72 -19.75
CA LEU A 406 13.74 10.44 -19.10
C LEU A 406 12.39 10.02 -18.54
N ASP A 407 11.92 8.83 -18.91
CA ASP A 407 10.76 8.22 -18.27
C ASP A 407 11.15 7.72 -16.88
N ALA A 408 10.80 8.49 -15.85
CA ALA A 408 11.14 8.17 -14.47
C ALA A 408 10.23 7.10 -13.84
N THR A 409 9.28 6.56 -14.58
CA THR A 409 8.50 5.37 -14.16
C THR A 409 9.22 4.06 -14.49
N ALA A 410 10.09 4.09 -15.49
CA ALA A 410 10.85 2.93 -15.96
C ALA A 410 12.37 3.05 -15.70
N ASN A 411 12.83 4.18 -15.18
CA ASN A 411 14.24 4.47 -14.93
C ASN A 411 14.41 5.14 -13.57
N GLU A 412 15.16 4.51 -12.68
CA GLU A 412 15.46 5.02 -11.34
C GLU A 412 16.89 5.57 -11.29
N LEU A 413 17.05 6.67 -10.56
CA LEU A 413 18.34 7.31 -10.34
C LEU A 413 18.59 7.45 -8.85
N GLU A 414 19.72 6.94 -8.34
CA GLU A 414 20.02 6.97 -6.92
C GLU A 414 20.15 8.40 -6.39
N ALA A 415 20.84 9.27 -7.13
CA ALA A 415 21.12 10.65 -6.74
C ALA A 415 19.93 11.59 -6.90
N PHE A 416 18.90 11.24 -7.69
CA PHE A 416 17.82 12.13 -8.08
C PHE A 416 16.45 11.45 -7.98
N PRO A 417 15.94 11.21 -6.77
CA PRO A 417 14.59 10.67 -6.63
C PRO A 417 13.56 11.69 -7.18
N VAL A 418 12.75 11.26 -8.14
CA VAL A 418 11.69 12.07 -8.74
C VAL A 418 10.37 11.78 -8.04
N HIS A 419 9.78 12.78 -7.39
CA HIS A 419 8.55 12.64 -6.60
C HIS A 419 7.29 13.19 -7.29
N GLY A 420 7.44 13.85 -8.43
CA GLY A 420 6.31 14.42 -9.17
C GLY A 420 6.65 14.69 -10.63
N PHE A 421 5.62 14.83 -11.47
CA PHE A 421 5.76 14.99 -12.91
C PHE A 421 5.02 16.21 -13.45
N PRO A 422 5.66 16.92 -14.42
CA PRO A 422 7.05 16.84 -14.81
C PRO A 422 7.99 17.47 -13.78
N THR A 423 9.18 16.89 -13.60
CA THR A 423 10.30 17.52 -12.90
C THR A 423 11.35 17.91 -13.95
N LEU A 424 11.86 19.13 -13.88
CA LEU A 424 12.85 19.64 -14.81
C LEU A 424 14.14 19.97 -14.06
N LYS A 425 15.27 19.40 -14.50
CA LYS A 425 16.58 19.64 -13.88
C LYS A 425 17.60 20.04 -14.92
N PHE A 426 18.39 21.04 -14.59
CA PHE A 426 19.48 21.53 -15.39
C PHE A 426 20.83 21.12 -14.77
N PHE A 427 21.68 20.57 -15.60
CA PHE A 427 23.03 20.10 -15.30
C PHE A 427 24.00 21.00 -16.07
N PRO A 428 24.54 22.07 -15.44
CA PRO A 428 25.42 23.01 -16.11
C PRO A 428 26.76 22.37 -16.54
N ALA A 429 27.40 22.84 -17.55
CA ALA A 429 28.76 22.47 -17.94
C ALA A 429 29.79 22.89 -16.89
N GLY A 430 30.93 22.20 -16.78
CA GLY A 430 32.05 22.52 -15.92
C GLY A 430 32.16 21.67 -14.65
N PRO A 431 33.31 21.68 -13.99
CA PRO A 431 33.57 20.88 -12.79
C PRO A 431 32.83 21.46 -11.57
N GLY A 432 32.44 20.59 -10.65
CA GLY A 432 31.83 20.98 -9.37
C GLY A 432 30.46 21.64 -9.43
N ARG A 433 29.77 21.46 -10.55
CA ARG A 433 28.44 22.04 -10.79
C ARG A 433 27.37 21.55 -9.80
N LYS A 434 26.43 22.44 -9.51
CA LYS A 434 25.21 22.08 -8.79
C LYS A 434 24.07 21.85 -9.79
N VAL A 435 23.34 20.76 -9.61
CA VAL A 435 22.11 20.51 -10.37
C VAL A 435 21.05 21.53 -9.95
N ILE A 436 20.42 22.18 -10.91
CA ILE A 436 19.44 23.25 -10.69
C ILE A 436 18.06 22.72 -11.06
N GLU A 437 17.10 22.79 -10.15
CA GLU A 437 15.72 22.45 -10.44
C GLU A 437 14.98 23.67 -11.01
N TYR A 438 14.37 23.50 -12.18
CA TYR A 438 13.58 24.54 -12.82
C TYR A 438 12.16 24.59 -12.26
N LYS A 439 11.71 25.79 -11.83
CA LYS A 439 10.40 26.00 -11.18
C LYS A 439 9.64 27.21 -11.72
N SER A 440 9.70 27.48 -13.02
CA SER A 440 9.01 28.60 -13.64
C SER A 440 8.03 28.16 -14.74
N THR A 441 7.55 29.11 -15.55
CA THR A 441 6.62 28.83 -16.63
C THR A 441 7.21 27.91 -17.69
N ARG A 442 6.36 27.05 -18.26
CA ARG A 442 6.78 25.94 -19.13
C ARG A 442 6.61 26.30 -20.60
N ASP A 443 7.21 27.41 -20.99
CA ASP A 443 7.22 27.95 -22.35
C ASP A 443 8.65 28.09 -22.88
N VAL A 444 8.79 28.09 -24.20
CA VAL A 444 10.10 28.13 -24.89
C VAL A 444 10.92 29.38 -24.55
N GLU A 445 10.27 30.52 -24.37
CA GLU A 445 10.96 31.78 -24.09
C GLU A 445 11.60 31.77 -22.71
N THR A 446 10.84 31.34 -21.70
CA THR A 446 11.33 31.26 -20.31
C THR A 446 12.40 30.16 -20.16
N PHE A 447 12.23 29.01 -20.80
CA PHE A 447 13.28 27.98 -20.86
C PHE A 447 14.57 28.49 -21.49
N SER A 448 14.44 29.25 -22.58
CA SER A 448 15.62 29.81 -23.25
C SER A 448 16.35 30.83 -22.39
N LYS A 449 15.63 31.76 -21.75
CA LYS A 449 16.22 32.74 -20.82
C LYS A 449 16.97 32.02 -19.67
N PHE A 450 16.39 30.94 -19.15
CA PHE A 450 17.03 30.15 -18.10
C PHE A 450 18.33 29.48 -18.58
N LEU A 451 18.32 28.85 -19.75
CA LEU A 451 19.51 28.22 -20.35
C LEU A 451 20.60 29.22 -20.69
N ASP A 452 20.22 30.35 -21.34
CA ASP A 452 21.17 31.38 -21.79
C ASP A 452 21.84 32.08 -20.58
N ASN A 453 21.18 32.10 -19.42
CA ASN A 453 21.70 32.67 -18.19
C ASN A 453 22.34 31.59 -17.26
N GLY A 454 22.68 30.42 -17.78
CA GLY A 454 23.39 29.37 -17.01
C GLY A 454 22.58 28.76 -15.89
N GLY A 455 21.25 28.76 -15.97
CA GLY A 455 20.35 28.19 -14.97
C GLY A 455 19.76 29.20 -13.98
N GLU A 456 19.91 30.48 -14.23
CA GLU A 456 19.27 31.53 -13.45
C GLU A 456 18.17 32.23 -14.26
N LEU A 457 17.04 32.48 -13.63
CA LEU A 457 16.02 33.36 -14.19
C LEU A 457 16.27 34.79 -13.69
N PRO A 458 16.17 35.82 -14.58
CA PRO A 458 16.21 37.21 -14.12
C PRO A 458 15.14 37.42 -13.04
N ALA A 459 15.46 38.18 -12.00
CA ALA A 459 14.47 38.60 -11.01
C ALA A 459 13.33 39.31 -11.77
N GLU A 460 12.07 38.91 -11.52
CA GLU A 460 10.94 39.67 -12.04
C GLU A 460 11.08 41.12 -11.60
N GLU A 461 11.15 42.05 -12.58
CA GLU A 461 11.03 43.48 -12.26
C GLU A 461 9.70 43.69 -11.54
N PRO A 462 9.69 44.34 -10.36
CA PRO A 462 8.44 44.62 -9.69
C PRO A 462 7.53 45.36 -10.64
N ALA A 463 6.32 44.81 -10.87
CA ALA A 463 5.31 45.40 -11.71
C ALA A 463 5.18 46.90 -11.38
N ALA A 464 5.38 47.74 -12.38
CA ALA A 464 5.23 49.18 -12.20
C ALA A 464 3.86 49.47 -11.58
N PRO A 465 3.76 50.32 -10.56
CA PRO A 465 2.47 50.65 -9.98
C PRO A 465 1.57 51.21 -11.08
N PHE A 466 0.40 50.64 -11.20
CA PHE A 466 -0.63 51.12 -12.12
C PHE A 466 -0.85 52.63 -11.97
N PRO A 467 -0.97 53.40 -13.04
CA PRO A 467 -1.20 54.85 -13.00
C PRO A 467 -2.56 55.22 -12.41
#